data_4bdcc85517fc37eace8048d00afb29b2
#
_entry.id   4bdcc85517fc37eace8048d00afb29b2
#
_cell.length_a   1.000
_cell.length_b   1.000
_cell.length_c   1.000
_cell.angle_alpha   90.00
_cell.angle_beta   90.00
_cell.angle_gamma   90.00
#
_symmetry.space_group_name_H-M   'P 1'
#
loop_
_entity.id
_entity.type
_entity.pdbx_description
1 polymer ?
#
loop_
_entity_poly.entity_id
_entity_poly.type
_entity_poly.pdbx_seq_one_letter_code
_entity_poly.pdbx_strand_id
1 'polypeptide(L)'
;MNISRRHFLASSAASVLAAASAGAASVGGTSTPPSSGISKELADPAYTIRNRGIKHTLMGWCWKPMDTLTLARHAKEIGLVGIEGIDRKFYPDVKSLGLEISLAGSHGFSNGPCNPKFQEEVTTKLNEAITVAADVGCKKVITFTGMRFEGMDPDKAAADCIAVWKSVLLHAEKKGVTLVLEHLNSRDSSHPMKGHPGYFGDDVDFCVELVKRVGSPNFKLLFDIYHVSIMNGDIIRRLRQHREYLGHIHTAGNPGRCELDQHQEINYPAVMRSLLEVGYNDFVAHEFLPTWSDPILALRHAAMVCDV
;
A
#
# COMPACT_ATOMS: atom_id res chain seq x y z
N MET A 1 34.30 16.01 18.06
CA MET A 1 34.77 14.74 18.64
C MET A 1 34.33 13.61 17.76
N ASN A 2 35.26 13.09 16.96
CA ASN A 2 35.05 11.95 16.06
C ASN A 2 35.17 10.66 16.87
N ILE A 3 34.13 9.80 16.84
CA ILE A 3 34.24 8.42 17.31
C ILE A 3 34.03 7.51 16.11
N SER A 4 35.15 6.98 15.64
CA SER A 4 35.27 5.97 14.58
C SER A 4 34.73 4.60 15.06
N ARG A 5 33.82 4.03 14.31
CA ARG A 5 33.43 2.61 14.45
C ARG A 5 34.27 1.75 13.51
N ARG A 6 35.38 1.25 14.00
CA ARG A 6 36.10 0.10 13.43
C ARG A 6 36.60 -0.79 14.55
N HIS A 7 36.50 -2.12 14.32
CA HIS A 7 37.04 -3.25 15.07
C HIS A 7 36.03 -4.00 15.93
N PHE A 8 35.45 -5.04 15.30
CA PHE A 8 35.24 -6.33 15.92
C PHE A 8 35.21 -7.40 14.80
N LEU A 9 36.34 -7.93 14.47
CA LEU A 9 36.54 -9.18 13.75
C LEU A 9 37.78 -9.85 14.38
N ALA A 10 37.62 -11.05 14.90
CA ALA A 10 38.46 -12.22 14.75
C ALA A 10 38.44 -13.16 15.95
N SER A 11 38.46 -14.42 15.60
CA SER A 11 38.75 -15.62 16.38
C SER A 11 37.53 -16.32 16.97
N SER A 12 37.23 -17.60 16.63
CA SER A 12 38.15 -18.71 16.39
C SER A 12 37.42 -19.87 15.71
N ALA A 13 38.10 -20.49 14.75
CA ALA A 13 37.77 -21.81 14.22
C ALA A 13 38.33 -22.90 15.16
N ALA A 14 37.57 -23.94 15.39
CA ALA A 14 38.13 -25.27 15.75
C ALA A 14 37.14 -26.37 15.39
N SER A 15 37.64 -27.25 14.58
CA SER A 15 37.09 -28.44 13.96
C SER A 15 36.57 -29.49 14.96
N VAL A 16 35.50 -30.21 14.58
CA VAL A 16 35.38 -31.65 14.83
C VAL A 16 34.68 -32.31 13.65
N LEU A 17 35.40 -33.09 12.85
CA LEU A 17 34.84 -34.10 11.96
C LEU A 17 34.41 -35.31 12.79
N ALA A 18 33.20 -35.79 12.58
CA ALA A 18 32.86 -37.19 12.84
C ALA A 18 31.87 -37.65 11.77
N ALA A 19 32.32 -38.58 10.93
CA ALA A 19 31.54 -39.27 9.94
C ALA A 19 30.63 -40.32 10.61
N ALA A 20 29.36 -40.37 10.16
CA ALA A 20 28.59 -41.59 10.21
C ALA A 20 27.66 -41.65 9.00
N SER A 21 27.95 -42.65 8.16
CA SER A 21 27.11 -43.09 7.07
C SER A 21 25.93 -43.87 7.60
N ALA A 22 24.70 -43.64 7.09
CA ALA A 22 23.75 -44.68 6.69
C ALA A 22 22.37 -44.13 6.34
N GLY A 23 21.80 -44.59 5.26
CA GLY A 23 20.36 -44.73 5.08
C GLY A 23 19.65 -43.64 4.27
N ALA A 24 19.73 -43.74 2.93
CA ALA A 24 18.77 -43.10 2.05
C ALA A 24 17.39 -43.81 2.22
N ALA A 25 16.45 -43.12 2.82
CA ALA A 25 15.05 -43.43 2.69
C ALA A 25 14.39 -42.28 1.92
N SER A 26 14.02 -42.55 0.67
CA SER A 26 13.21 -41.67 -0.14
C SER A 26 11.81 -41.58 0.45
N VAL A 27 11.49 -40.46 1.07
CA VAL A 27 10.10 -40.08 1.34
C VAL A 27 9.74 -38.97 0.38
N GLY A 28 9.22 -39.38 -0.77
CA GLY A 28 8.48 -38.49 -1.67
C GLY A 28 7.15 -38.10 -1.03
N GLY A 29 7.18 -37.06 -0.23
CA GLY A 29 6.00 -36.38 0.26
C GLY A 29 5.91 -35.04 -0.43
N THR A 30 5.07 -34.91 -1.45
CA THR A 30 4.57 -33.62 -1.92
C THR A 30 3.76 -33.04 -0.78
N SER A 31 4.40 -32.24 0.06
CA SER A 31 3.70 -31.42 1.05
C SER A 31 2.99 -30.29 0.30
N THR A 32 1.74 -30.53 -0.08
CA THR A 32 0.78 -29.44 -0.28
C THR A 32 0.80 -28.58 0.99
N PRO A 33 0.97 -27.26 0.89
CA PRO A 33 0.84 -26.41 2.07
C PRO A 33 -0.56 -26.64 2.68
N PRO A 34 -0.67 -26.69 4.01
CA PRO A 34 -1.96 -26.92 4.65
C PRO A 34 -2.94 -25.85 4.18
N SER A 35 -4.03 -26.27 3.59
CA SER A 35 -5.14 -25.39 3.25
C SER A 35 -5.58 -24.67 4.52
N SER A 36 -5.63 -23.35 4.48
CA SER A 36 -5.95 -22.41 5.56
C SER A 36 -7.39 -22.61 6.12
N GLY A 37 -7.68 -23.76 6.70
CA GLY A 37 -9.00 -24.07 7.23
C GLY A 37 -9.39 -23.31 8.50
N ILE A 38 -8.42 -22.76 9.22
CA ILE A 38 -8.63 -22.20 10.58
C ILE A 38 -9.13 -20.76 10.58
N SER A 39 -8.81 -19.99 9.54
CA SER A 39 -9.15 -18.55 9.47
C SER A 39 -10.63 -18.26 9.24
N LYS A 40 -11.35 -19.19 8.59
CA LYS A 40 -12.78 -19.03 8.27
C LYS A 40 -13.70 -19.09 9.49
N GLU A 41 -13.25 -19.71 10.57
CA GLU A 41 -14.07 -19.89 11.79
C GLU A 41 -14.35 -18.56 12.52
N LEU A 42 -13.51 -17.53 12.30
CA LEU A 42 -13.67 -16.20 12.88
C LEU A 42 -14.38 -15.20 11.97
N ALA A 43 -14.57 -15.54 10.71
CA ALA A 43 -15.22 -14.65 9.75
C ALA A 43 -16.75 -14.74 9.86
N ASP A 44 -17.40 -13.63 10.04
CA ASP A 44 -18.87 -13.53 10.06
C ASP A 44 -19.38 -13.19 8.65
N PRO A 45 -20.03 -14.13 7.93
CA PRO A 45 -20.54 -13.88 6.58
C PRO A 45 -21.70 -12.87 6.55
N ALA A 46 -22.31 -12.57 7.68
CA ALA A 46 -23.38 -11.59 7.81
C ALA A 46 -22.87 -10.22 8.30
N TYR A 47 -21.56 -10.10 8.58
CA TYR A 47 -21.02 -8.86 9.11
C TYR A 47 -21.24 -7.69 8.16
N THR A 48 -21.65 -6.56 8.72
CA THR A 48 -21.66 -5.25 8.06
C THR A 48 -20.99 -4.23 8.98
N ILE A 49 -20.34 -3.21 8.41
CA ILE A 49 -19.65 -2.16 9.16
C ILE A 49 -20.63 -1.46 10.12
N ARG A 50 -20.26 -1.38 11.38
CA ARG A 50 -21.10 -0.86 12.50
C ARG A 50 -20.59 0.48 13.02
N ASN A 51 -19.27 0.58 13.18
CA ASN A 51 -18.61 1.79 13.68
C ASN A 51 -18.27 2.68 12.49
N ARG A 52 -18.51 3.87 12.40
CA ARG A 52 -18.22 4.72 11.24
C ARG A 52 -16.99 5.61 11.44
N GLY A 53 -16.11 5.22 12.38
CA GLY A 53 -14.86 5.92 12.63
C GLY A 53 -13.90 5.84 11.46
N ILE A 54 -13.85 4.67 10.80
CA ILE A 54 -13.03 4.42 9.61
C ILE A 54 -13.91 4.46 8.35
N LYS A 55 -13.47 5.19 7.32
CA LYS A 55 -14.12 5.19 6.00
C LYS A 55 -13.51 4.09 5.14
N HIS A 56 -14.06 2.89 5.25
CA HIS A 56 -13.56 1.71 4.53
C HIS A 56 -13.80 1.83 3.03
N THR A 57 -12.77 1.58 2.25
CA THR A 57 -12.81 1.42 0.79
C THR A 57 -12.02 0.17 0.38
N LEU A 58 -11.95 -0.13 -0.91
CA LEU A 58 -11.17 -1.26 -1.40
C LEU A 58 -10.46 -0.94 -2.71
N MET A 59 -9.33 -1.62 -2.94
CA MET A 59 -8.55 -1.57 -4.18
C MET A 59 -9.06 -2.62 -5.16
N GLY A 60 -9.81 -2.21 -6.19
CA GLY A 60 -10.58 -3.11 -7.06
C GLY A 60 -9.75 -4.12 -7.86
N TRP A 61 -8.51 -3.79 -8.25
CA TRP A 61 -7.68 -4.72 -9.02
C TRP A 61 -7.30 -5.99 -8.24
N CYS A 62 -7.31 -5.94 -6.90
CA CYS A 62 -7.00 -7.08 -6.04
C CYS A 62 -8.01 -8.23 -6.16
N TRP A 63 -9.24 -7.95 -6.57
CA TRP A 63 -10.33 -8.93 -6.66
C TRP A 63 -10.56 -9.49 -8.08
N LYS A 64 -9.65 -9.21 -9.02
CA LYS A 64 -9.77 -9.84 -10.34
C LYS A 64 -9.66 -11.37 -10.22
N PRO A 65 -10.46 -12.12 -11.02
CA PRO A 65 -11.21 -11.68 -12.21
C PRO A 65 -12.64 -11.19 -11.93
N MET A 66 -13.05 -10.95 -10.68
CA MET A 66 -14.41 -10.45 -10.40
C MET A 66 -14.71 -9.17 -11.17
N ASP A 67 -15.92 -9.07 -11.71
CA ASP A 67 -16.40 -7.87 -12.38
C ASP A 67 -16.49 -6.67 -11.41
N THR A 68 -16.08 -5.49 -11.89
CA THR A 68 -16.01 -4.27 -11.07
C THR A 68 -17.35 -3.88 -10.44
N LEU A 69 -18.46 -3.97 -11.18
CA LEU A 69 -19.77 -3.56 -10.65
C LEU A 69 -20.33 -4.60 -9.68
N THR A 70 -20.02 -5.87 -9.89
CA THR A 70 -20.32 -6.95 -8.93
C THR A 70 -19.57 -6.72 -7.62
N LEU A 71 -18.27 -6.44 -7.69
CA LEU A 71 -17.45 -6.09 -6.53
C LEU A 71 -17.99 -4.84 -5.81
N ALA A 72 -18.36 -3.82 -6.54
CA ALA A 72 -18.91 -2.59 -5.98
C ALA A 72 -20.25 -2.82 -5.23
N ARG A 73 -21.11 -3.72 -5.72
CA ARG A 73 -22.35 -4.10 -5.01
C ARG A 73 -22.02 -4.80 -3.67
N HIS A 74 -21.09 -5.75 -3.69
CA HIS A 74 -20.63 -6.41 -2.45
C HIS A 74 -20.00 -5.43 -1.47
N ALA A 75 -19.17 -4.50 -1.95
CA ALA A 75 -18.62 -3.43 -1.11
C ALA A 75 -19.71 -2.64 -0.40
N LYS A 76 -20.74 -2.22 -1.14
CA LYS A 76 -21.89 -1.50 -0.58
C LYS A 76 -22.68 -2.34 0.42
N GLU A 77 -22.92 -3.64 0.14
CA GLU A 77 -23.60 -4.57 1.05
C GLU A 77 -22.85 -4.75 2.38
N ILE A 78 -21.51 -4.74 2.36
CA ILE A 78 -20.67 -4.79 3.56
C ILE A 78 -20.70 -3.45 4.33
N GLY A 79 -21.00 -2.35 3.63
CA GLY A 79 -21.02 -1.00 4.19
C GLY A 79 -19.77 -0.17 3.89
N LEU A 80 -18.92 -0.61 2.94
CA LEU A 80 -17.83 0.23 2.43
C LEU A 80 -18.41 1.47 1.74
N VAL A 81 -17.67 2.57 1.81
CA VAL A 81 -18.12 3.87 1.27
C VAL A 81 -17.53 4.21 -0.08
N GLY A 82 -16.55 3.44 -0.57
CA GLY A 82 -15.90 3.73 -1.84
C GLY A 82 -15.07 2.57 -2.39
N ILE A 83 -14.54 2.80 -3.58
CA ILE A 83 -13.66 1.89 -4.31
C ILE A 83 -12.61 2.68 -5.09
N GLU A 84 -11.46 2.08 -5.30
CA GLU A 84 -10.34 2.61 -6.09
C GLU A 84 -9.67 1.51 -6.91
N GLY A 85 -8.65 1.86 -7.72
CA GLY A 85 -7.93 0.87 -8.53
C GLY A 85 -8.79 0.16 -9.57
N ILE A 86 -9.76 0.87 -10.14
CA ILE A 86 -10.67 0.39 -11.19
C ILE A 86 -10.49 1.22 -12.47
N ASP A 87 -10.92 0.68 -13.60
CA ASP A 87 -10.95 1.41 -14.87
C ASP A 87 -11.91 2.62 -14.76
N ARG A 88 -11.44 3.78 -15.22
CA ARG A 88 -12.16 5.06 -15.20
C ARG A 88 -13.55 5.00 -15.86
N LYS A 89 -13.74 4.14 -16.83
CA LYS A 89 -15.06 3.93 -17.49
C LYS A 89 -16.16 3.51 -16.51
N PHE A 90 -15.81 2.87 -15.38
CA PHE A 90 -16.75 2.44 -14.35
C PHE A 90 -17.05 3.50 -13.28
N TYR A 91 -16.37 4.65 -13.30
CA TYR A 91 -16.59 5.69 -12.29
C TYR A 91 -18.04 6.17 -12.22
N PRO A 92 -18.73 6.47 -13.33
CA PRO A 92 -20.15 6.87 -13.28
C PRO A 92 -21.05 5.81 -12.67
N ASP A 93 -20.87 4.55 -13.05
CA ASP A 93 -21.69 3.44 -12.57
C ASP A 93 -21.48 3.17 -11.09
N VAL A 94 -20.22 3.19 -10.62
CA VAL A 94 -19.88 3.05 -9.20
C VAL A 94 -20.50 4.19 -8.38
N LYS A 95 -20.44 5.42 -8.87
CA LYS A 95 -21.09 6.56 -8.21
C LYS A 95 -22.60 6.44 -8.18
N SER A 96 -23.23 5.89 -9.22
CA SER A 96 -24.68 5.61 -9.24
C SER A 96 -25.11 4.60 -8.18
N LEU A 97 -24.20 3.70 -7.77
CA LEU A 97 -24.42 2.80 -6.64
C LEU A 97 -24.29 3.50 -5.28
N GLY A 98 -23.89 4.78 -5.24
CA GLY A 98 -23.67 5.55 -4.01
C GLY A 98 -22.33 5.31 -3.36
N LEU A 99 -21.35 4.79 -4.09
CA LEU A 99 -19.96 4.66 -3.64
C LEU A 99 -19.11 5.82 -4.15
N GLU A 100 -18.08 6.20 -3.38
CA GLU A 100 -17.10 7.19 -3.79
C GLU A 100 -15.95 6.56 -4.57
N ILE A 101 -15.31 7.33 -5.44
CA ILE A 101 -13.99 7.01 -5.96
C ILE A 101 -12.99 7.59 -4.97
N SER A 102 -12.38 6.72 -4.14
CA SER A 102 -11.54 7.15 -3.02
C SER A 102 -10.16 7.63 -3.45
N LEU A 103 -9.65 7.09 -4.57
CA LEU A 103 -8.34 7.42 -5.13
C LEU A 103 -8.36 7.21 -6.65
N ALA A 104 -7.90 8.17 -7.42
CA ALA A 104 -7.75 8.06 -8.87
C ALA A 104 -6.30 7.66 -9.24
N GLY A 105 -6.17 6.70 -10.15
CA GLY A 105 -4.89 6.30 -10.71
C GLY A 105 -4.30 7.35 -11.65
N SER A 106 -2.97 7.42 -11.72
CA SER A 106 -2.23 8.28 -12.63
C SER A 106 -1.23 7.50 -13.50
N HIS A 107 0.07 7.70 -13.30
CA HIS A 107 1.12 6.87 -13.86
C HIS A 107 1.37 5.63 -12.99
N GLY A 108 1.99 4.58 -13.55
CA GLY A 108 2.37 3.40 -12.77
C GLY A 108 3.66 3.63 -11.97
N PHE A 109 3.92 2.76 -11.01
CA PHE A 109 5.12 2.82 -10.16
C PHE A 109 6.44 2.62 -10.92
N SER A 110 6.41 1.95 -12.08
CA SER A 110 7.62 1.65 -12.87
C SER A 110 8.21 2.89 -13.51
N ASN A 111 7.38 3.75 -14.09
CA ASN A 111 7.78 4.98 -14.77
C ASN A 111 7.49 6.17 -13.84
N GLY A 112 8.52 6.61 -13.12
CA GLY A 112 8.36 7.71 -12.18
C GLY A 112 9.30 8.88 -12.42
N PRO A 113 9.05 10.01 -11.76
CA PRO A 113 9.76 11.28 -11.99
C PRO A 113 11.23 11.25 -11.55
N CYS A 114 11.67 10.24 -10.77
CA CYS A 114 13.08 10.06 -10.41
C CYS A 114 13.96 9.85 -11.64
N ASN A 115 13.40 9.34 -12.74
CA ASN A 115 14.11 9.11 -13.99
C ASN A 115 13.74 10.20 -15.00
N PRO A 116 14.71 11.01 -15.47
CA PRO A 116 14.47 12.10 -16.42
C PRO A 116 13.73 11.67 -17.69
N LYS A 117 13.91 10.42 -18.12
CA LYS A 117 13.25 9.85 -19.30
C LYS A 117 11.72 9.89 -19.22
N PHE A 118 11.16 9.81 -18.00
CA PHE A 118 9.72 9.68 -17.81
C PHE A 118 9.03 10.95 -17.28
N GLN A 119 9.76 12.04 -17.03
CA GLN A 119 9.23 13.23 -16.38
C GLN A 119 8.10 13.90 -17.17
N GLU A 120 8.22 14.00 -18.49
CA GLU A 120 7.18 14.56 -19.37
C GLU A 120 5.92 13.68 -19.37
N GLU A 121 6.09 12.36 -19.52
CA GLU A 121 4.99 11.40 -19.46
C GLU A 121 4.26 11.47 -18.11
N VAL A 122 5.01 11.50 -17.01
CA VAL A 122 4.46 11.59 -15.65
C VAL A 122 3.70 12.89 -15.45
N THR A 123 4.26 14.02 -15.88
CA THR A 123 3.61 15.33 -15.81
C THR A 123 2.28 15.34 -16.57
N THR A 124 2.26 14.79 -17.77
CA THR A 124 1.05 14.68 -18.59
C THR A 124 0.00 13.82 -17.89
N LYS A 125 0.37 12.62 -17.45
CA LYS A 125 -0.55 11.69 -16.79
C LYS A 125 -1.09 12.23 -15.46
N LEU A 126 -0.28 12.95 -14.70
CA LEU A 126 -0.74 13.59 -13.46
C LEU A 126 -1.77 14.69 -13.75
N ASN A 127 -1.54 15.56 -14.73
CA ASN A 127 -2.50 16.61 -15.12
C ASN A 127 -3.83 16.02 -15.61
N GLU A 128 -3.78 14.96 -16.41
CA GLU A 128 -4.98 14.21 -16.84
C GLU A 128 -5.73 13.60 -15.65
N ALA A 129 -4.99 12.92 -14.75
CA ALA A 129 -5.57 12.27 -13.59
C ALA A 129 -6.21 13.29 -12.63
N ILE A 130 -5.58 14.44 -12.40
CA ILE A 130 -6.13 15.54 -11.60
C ILE A 130 -7.46 16.02 -12.20
N THR A 131 -7.51 16.21 -13.52
CA THR A 131 -8.74 16.64 -14.20
C THR A 131 -9.84 15.60 -14.05
N VAL A 132 -9.55 14.33 -14.37
CA VAL A 132 -10.53 13.23 -14.26
C VAL A 132 -11.01 13.06 -12.81
N ALA A 133 -10.11 13.13 -11.85
CA ALA A 133 -10.47 13.03 -10.42
C ALA A 133 -11.45 14.14 -10.02
N ALA A 134 -11.15 15.38 -10.36
CA ALA A 134 -12.00 16.52 -10.07
C ALA A 134 -13.40 16.38 -10.70
N ASP A 135 -13.46 15.95 -11.97
CA ASP A 135 -14.72 15.82 -12.72
C ASP A 135 -15.67 14.76 -12.11
N VAL A 136 -15.11 13.71 -11.47
CA VAL A 136 -15.91 12.69 -10.78
C VAL A 136 -16.06 12.95 -9.26
N GLY A 137 -15.50 14.04 -8.77
CA GLY A 137 -15.55 14.40 -7.34
C GLY A 137 -14.56 13.62 -6.45
N CYS A 138 -13.62 12.86 -7.05
CA CYS A 138 -12.52 12.26 -6.33
C CYS A 138 -11.51 13.34 -5.89
N LYS A 139 -11.07 13.28 -4.62
CA LYS A 139 -10.20 14.30 -4.05
C LYS A 139 -8.72 13.93 -4.05
N LYS A 140 -8.38 12.73 -4.53
CA LYS A 140 -7.02 12.21 -4.45
C LYS A 140 -6.55 11.58 -5.76
N VAL A 141 -5.28 11.78 -6.06
CA VAL A 141 -4.58 11.17 -7.20
C VAL A 141 -3.28 10.56 -6.66
N ILE A 142 -3.06 9.28 -6.94
CA ILE A 142 -1.83 8.58 -6.54
C ILE A 142 -0.66 9.01 -7.42
N THR A 143 0.54 9.07 -6.82
CA THR A 143 1.81 9.23 -7.53
C THR A 143 2.90 8.38 -6.91
N PHE A 144 3.95 8.11 -7.67
CA PHE A 144 5.06 7.23 -7.31
C PHE A 144 6.39 7.90 -7.63
N THR A 145 7.49 7.47 -6.96
CA THR A 145 8.84 7.95 -7.28
C THR A 145 9.39 7.36 -8.57
N GLY A 146 9.07 6.09 -8.87
CA GLY A 146 9.66 5.33 -9.96
C GLY A 146 10.76 4.37 -9.51
N MET A 147 11.33 3.66 -10.49
CA MET A 147 12.37 2.67 -10.26
C MET A 147 13.75 3.29 -10.33
N ARG A 148 14.71 2.80 -9.52
CA ARG A 148 16.13 3.12 -9.66
C ARG A 148 16.66 2.66 -11.02
N PHE A 149 17.64 3.36 -11.53
CA PHE A 149 18.28 3.07 -12.80
C PHE A 149 19.80 3.17 -12.66
N GLU A 150 20.53 2.59 -13.58
CA GLU A 150 22.00 2.60 -13.59
C GLU A 150 22.54 4.04 -13.66
N GLY A 151 23.50 4.36 -12.79
CA GLY A 151 24.11 5.70 -12.71
C GLY A 151 23.21 6.75 -12.04
N MET A 152 22.10 6.37 -11.41
CA MET A 152 21.21 7.30 -10.68
C MET A 152 21.95 7.92 -9.49
N ASP A 153 21.95 9.26 -9.45
CA ASP A 153 22.29 10.05 -8.26
C ASP A 153 21.02 10.22 -7.41
N PRO A 154 20.94 9.69 -6.18
CA PRO A 154 19.73 9.73 -5.36
C PRO A 154 19.28 11.15 -4.99
N ASP A 155 20.21 12.08 -4.76
CA ASP A 155 19.88 13.46 -4.37
C ASP A 155 19.28 14.22 -5.56
N LYS A 156 19.87 14.01 -6.76
CA LYS A 156 19.32 14.56 -7.99
C LYS A 156 17.96 13.96 -8.31
N ALA A 157 17.81 12.65 -8.20
CA ALA A 157 16.54 11.96 -8.46
C ALA A 157 15.42 12.45 -7.52
N ALA A 158 15.75 12.69 -6.23
CA ALA A 158 14.82 13.28 -5.28
C ALA A 158 14.43 14.72 -5.69
N ALA A 159 15.38 15.54 -6.11
CA ALA A 159 15.11 16.88 -6.60
C ALA A 159 14.25 16.87 -7.88
N ASP A 160 14.52 15.96 -8.78
CA ASP A 160 13.76 15.74 -10.02
C ASP A 160 12.30 15.35 -9.70
N CYS A 161 12.06 14.44 -8.77
CA CYS A 161 10.72 14.09 -8.30
C CYS A 161 9.97 15.34 -7.79
N ILE A 162 10.60 16.11 -6.91
CA ILE A 162 10.02 17.31 -6.32
C ILE A 162 9.67 18.35 -7.40
N ALA A 163 10.55 18.53 -8.38
CA ALA A 163 10.33 19.49 -9.48
C ALA A 163 9.10 19.10 -10.31
N VAL A 164 8.97 17.82 -10.67
CA VAL A 164 7.82 17.32 -11.44
C VAL A 164 6.53 17.48 -10.64
N TRP A 165 6.49 17.08 -9.36
CA TRP A 165 5.28 17.24 -8.55
C TRP A 165 4.90 18.71 -8.37
N LYS A 166 5.86 19.61 -8.11
CA LYS A 166 5.58 21.04 -8.02
C LYS A 166 5.02 21.63 -9.30
N SER A 167 5.41 21.11 -10.46
CA SER A 167 4.91 21.63 -11.76
C SER A 167 3.40 21.40 -11.97
N VAL A 168 2.82 20.40 -11.32
CA VAL A 168 1.38 20.06 -11.44
C VAL A 168 0.54 20.52 -10.25
N LEU A 169 1.17 20.98 -9.15
CA LEU A 169 0.45 21.32 -7.92
C LEU A 169 -0.53 22.48 -8.08
N LEU A 170 -0.18 23.52 -8.82
CA LEU A 170 -1.11 24.63 -9.06
C LEU A 170 -2.42 24.16 -9.73
N HIS A 171 -2.33 23.18 -10.63
CA HIS A 171 -3.49 22.56 -11.24
C HIS A 171 -4.29 21.74 -10.21
N ALA A 172 -3.61 20.92 -9.41
CA ALA A 172 -4.23 20.13 -8.34
C ALA A 172 -4.97 21.02 -7.32
N GLU A 173 -4.32 22.09 -6.86
CA GLU A 173 -4.90 23.05 -5.91
C GLU A 173 -6.15 23.73 -6.47
N LYS A 174 -6.10 24.22 -7.71
CA LYS A 174 -7.26 24.81 -8.40
C LYS A 174 -8.44 23.85 -8.54
N LYS A 175 -8.15 22.57 -8.72
CA LYS A 175 -9.16 21.50 -8.84
C LYS A 175 -9.59 20.93 -7.48
N GLY A 176 -8.97 21.32 -6.37
CA GLY A 176 -9.23 20.80 -5.04
C GLY A 176 -8.87 19.33 -4.90
N VAL A 177 -7.79 18.91 -5.59
CA VAL A 177 -7.25 17.54 -5.59
C VAL A 177 -5.93 17.51 -4.83
N THR A 178 -5.71 16.46 -4.05
CA THR A 178 -4.44 16.19 -3.35
C THR A 178 -3.71 15.05 -4.03
N LEU A 179 -2.44 15.24 -4.35
CA LEU A 179 -1.55 14.17 -4.77
C LEU A 179 -1.12 13.38 -3.54
N VAL A 180 -1.14 12.06 -3.62
CA VAL A 180 -0.67 11.18 -2.54
C VAL A 180 0.46 10.27 -3.05
N LEU A 181 1.65 10.44 -2.45
CA LEU A 181 2.85 9.68 -2.78
C LEU A 181 2.82 8.33 -2.07
N GLU A 182 2.84 7.25 -2.84
CA GLU A 182 2.97 5.91 -2.28
C GLU A 182 4.43 5.46 -2.19
N HIS A 183 4.82 5.00 -1.00
CA HIS A 183 6.04 4.24 -0.81
C HIS A 183 5.73 2.75 -1.00
N LEU A 184 6.71 1.99 -1.52
CA LEU A 184 6.55 0.56 -1.76
C LEU A 184 7.70 -0.22 -1.12
N ASN A 185 7.49 -1.50 -0.79
CA ASN A 185 8.60 -2.33 -0.34
C ASN A 185 9.44 -2.83 -1.54
N SER A 186 10.75 -2.85 -1.35
CA SER A 186 11.72 -3.38 -2.32
C SER A 186 12.29 -4.74 -1.91
N ARG A 187 11.82 -5.33 -0.80
CA ARG A 187 12.37 -6.56 -0.21
C ARG A 187 11.68 -7.82 -0.71
N ASP A 188 10.36 -7.80 -0.88
CA ASP A 188 9.63 -8.98 -1.35
C ASP A 188 9.71 -9.08 -2.87
N SER A 189 10.40 -10.12 -3.36
CA SER A 189 10.50 -10.44 -4.80
C SER A 189 9.69 -11.67 -5.19
N SER A 190 8.90 -12.22 -4.28
CA SER A 190 8.19 -13.48 -4.49
C SER A 190 7.06 -13.39 -5.52
N HIS A 191 6.50 -12.21 -5.73
CA HIS A 191 5.42 -11.97 -6.67
C HIS A 191 5.38 -10.49 -7.10
N PRO A 192 5.09 -10.16 -8.38
CA PRO A 192 5.11 -8.78 -8.89
C PRO A 192 4.20 -7.79 -8.16
N MET A 193 3.17 -8.29 -7.47
CA MET A 193 2.21 -7.46 -6.73
C MET A 193 2.47 -7.45 -5.22
N LYS A 194 3.53 -8.09 -4.72
CA LYS A 194 3.86 -8.15 -3.29
C LYS A 194 4.99 -7.24 -2.89
N GLY A 195 5.90 -6.97 -3.80
CA GLY A 195 6.99 -6.03 -3.61
C GLY A 195 7.66 -5.66 -4.94
N HIS A 196 8.47 -4.60 -4.91
CA HIS A 196 8.99 -3.95 -6.11
C HIS A 196 10.50 -3.70 -5.96
N PRO A 197 11.36 -4.75 -6.11
CA PRO A 197 12.80 -4.61 -6.01
C PRO A 197 13.33 -3.51 -6.95
N GLY A 198 14.09 -2.57 -6.37
CA GLY A 198 14.60 -1.43 -7.12
C GLY A 198 13.69 -0.18 -7.12
N TYR A 199 12.55 -0.20 -6.44
CA TYR A 199 11.74 1.01 -6.28
C TYR A 199 12.51 2.08 -5.50
N PHE A 200 12.44 3.37 -5.93
CA PHE A 200 13.25 4.44 -5.34
C PHE A 200 12.70 4.91 -3.99
N GLY A 201 11.39 5.05 -3.87
CA GLY A 201 10.71 5.48 -2.65
C GLY A 201 10.37 4.31 -1.73
N ASP A 202 11.34 3.46 -1.41
CA ASP A 202 11.15 2.24 -0.62
C ASP A 202 11.32 2.42 0.91
N ASP A 203 11.48 3.65 1.35
CA ASP A 203 11.56 4.04 2.76
C ASP A 203 10.51 5.11 3.07
N VAL A 204 9.66 4.86 4.07
CA VAL A 204 8.56 5.79 4.40
C VAL A 204 9.05 7.12 4.96
N ASP A 205 10.13 7.13 5.73
CA ASP A 205 10.68 8.37 6.30
C ASP A 205 11.30 9.23 5.19
N PHE A 206 11.94 8.60 4.19
CA PHE A 206 12.41 9.27 2.98
C PHE A 206 11.23 9.87 2.18
N CYS A 207 10.15 9.13 1.99
CA CYS A 207 8.97 9.66 1.29
C CYS A 207 8.31 10.82 2.05
N VAL A 208 8.27 10.77 3.39
CA VAL A 208 7.83 11.93 4.20
C VAL A 208 8.73 13.13 4.01
N GLU A 209 10.04 12.95 3.89
CA GLU A 209 10.96 14.05 3.62
C GLU A 209 10.71 14.66 2.23
N LEU A 210 10.40 13.85 1.21
CA LEU A 210 9.97 14.36 -0.09
C LEU A 210 8.68 15.19 0.02
N VAL A 211 7.69 14.71 0.77
CA VAL A 211 6.44 15.44 1.03
C VAL A 211 6.71 16.81 1.68
N LYS A 212 7.57 16.86 2.69
CA LYS A 212 7.97 18.11 3.35
C LYS A 212 8.66 19.07 2.38
N ARG A 213 9.58 18.58 1.54
CA ARG A 213 10.30 19.39 0.55
C ARG A 213 9.41 19.90 -0.58
N VAL A 214 8.36 19.16 -0.93
CA VAL A 214 7.31 19.66 -1.84
C VAL A 214 6.58 20.83 -1.21
N GLY A 215 6.18 20.71 0.07
CA GLY A 215 5.72 21.82 0.90
C GLY A 215 4.31 22.34 0.58
N SER A 216 3.46 21.54 -0.09
CA SER A 216 2.07 21.91 -0.38
C SER A 216 1.09 21.11 0.49
N PRO A 217 0.00 21.72 0.97
CA PRO A 217 -1.07 20.98 1.65
C PRO A 217 -1.77 19.97 0.74
N ASN A 218 -1.67 20.16 -0.59
CA ASN A 218 -2.20 19.25 -1.60
C ASN A 218 -1.18 18.21 -2.10
N PHE A 219 -0.13 17.97 -1.31
CA PHE A 219 0.80 16.86 -1.52
C PHE A 219 1.03 16.11 -0.21
N LYS A 220 0.58 14.88 -0.13
CA LYS A 220 0.58 14.06 1.09
C LYS A 220 1.18 12.69 0.83
N LEU A 221 1.31 11.89 1.88
CA LEU A 221 1.73 10.50 1.84
C LEU A 221 0.50 9.58 1.70
N LEU A 222 0.57 8.60 0.83
CA LEU A 222 -0.20 7.39 0.95
C LEU A 222 0.62 6.42 1.82
N PHE A 223 0.12 6.13 3.02
CA PHE A 223 0.77 5.24 3.98
C PHE A 223 0.19 3.83 3.81
N ASP A 224 0.89 2.99 3.06
CA ASP A 224 0.56 1.57 2.95
C ASP A 224 1.17 0.81 4.13
N ILE A 225 0.29 0.31 5.01
CA ILE A 225 0.68 -0.37 6.25
C ILE A 225 1.48 -1.65 5.96
N TYR A 226 1.13 -2.38 4.89
CA TYR A 226 1.86 -3.58 4.47
C TYR A 226 3.30 -3.26 4.05
N HIS A 227 3.49 -2.26 3.19
CA HIS A 227 4.82 -1.88 2.75
C HIS A 227 5.67 -1.33 3.89
N VAL A 228 5.09 -0.52 4.79
CA VAL A 228 5.78 -0.04 6.00
C VAL A 228 6.19 -1.19 6.90
N SER A 229 5.34 -2.20 7.11
CA SER A 229 5.67 -3.33 7.99
C SER A 229 6.92 -4.07 7.53
N ILE A 230 7.10 -4.24 6.22
CA ILE A 230 8.25 -4.93 5.62
C ILE A 230 9.52 -4.09 5.68
N MET A 231 9.43 -2.80 5.36
CA MET A 231 10.62 -1.94 5.21
C MET A 231 11.07 -1.35 6.53
N ASN A 232 10.16 -0.83 7.32
CA ASN A 232 10.46 0.04 8.44
C ASN A 232 9.93 -0.49 9.78
N GLY A 233 8.77 -1.18 9.79
CA GLY A 233 8.08 -1.55 11.02
C GLY A 233 7.60 -0.35 11.84
N ASP A 234 7.32 -0.56 13.13
CA ASP A 234 6.97 0.48 14.11
C ASP A 234 5.79 1.39 13.64
N ILE A 235 4.75 0.73 13.11
CA ILE A 235 3.65 1.34 12.35
C ILE A 235 2.94 2.43 13.17
N ILE A 236 2.52 2.13 14.40
CA ILE A 236 1.73 3.04 15.25
C ILE A 236 2.52 4.31 15.59
N ARG A 237 3.82 4.17 15.95
CA ARG A 237 4.66 5.34 16.22
C ARG A 237 4.81 6.21 14.97
N ARG A 238 4.99 5.59 13.79
CA ARG A 238 5.11 6.32 12.52
C ARG A 238 3.84 7.04 12.13
N LEU A 239 2.67 6.44 12.30
CA LEU A 239 1.38 7.11 12.09
C LEU A 239 1.25 8.36 12.96
N ARG A 240 1.61 8.27 14.26
CA ARG A 240 1.60 9.42 15.18
C ARG A 240 2.62 10.49 14.79
N GLN A 241 3.83 10.08 14.41
CA GLN A 241 4.93 10.98 14.03
C GLN A 241 4.61 11.73 12.73
N HIS A 242 3.98 11.07 11.77
CA HIS A 242 3.74 11.60 10.42
C HIS A 242 2.29 12.03 10.17
N ARG A 243 1.46 12.14 11.23
CA ARG A 243 0.02 12.42 11.14
C ARG A 243 -0.34 13.59 10.21
N GLU A 244 0.46 14.65 10.18
CA GLU A 244 0.21 15.84 9.36
C GLU A 244 0.40 15.60 7.86
N TYR A 245 1.11 14.53 7.51
CA TYR A 245 1.43 14.17 6.13
C TYR A 245 0.56 13.04 5.57
N LEU A 246 -0.28 12.40 6.40
CA LEU A 246 -1.14 11.32 5.95
C LEU A 246 -2.24 11.85 5.03
N GLY A 247 -2.32 11.29 3.83
CA GLY A 247 -3.33 11.63 2.82
C GLY A 247 -4.22 10.46 2.44
N HIS A 248 -3.71 9.23 2.54
CA HIS A 248 -4.44 8.00 2.23
C HIS A 248 -3.80 6.81 2.95
N ILE A 249 -4.57 5.75 3.21
CA ILE A 249 -4.11 4.56 3.93
C ILE A 249 -4.47 3.31 3.14
N HIS A 250 -3.49 2.38 2.99
CA HIS A 250 -3.72 1.04 2.48
C HIS A 250 -3.46 -0.02 3.54
N THR A 251 -4.17 -1.15 3.44
CA THR A 251 -4.05 -2.30 4.36
C THR A 251 -3.87 -3.60 3.60
N ALA A 252 -2.97 -4.46 4.05
CA ALA A 252 -2.87 -5.86 3.67
C ALA A 252 -2.15 -6.67 4.75
N GLY A 253 -2.43 -7.98 4.83
CA GLY A 253 -1.74 -8.86 5.76
C GLY A 253 -0.27 -9.08 5.40
N ASN A 254 0.63 -9.01 6.37
CA ASN A 254 2.03 -9.36 6.24
C ASN A 254 2.35 -10.58 7.13
N PRO A 255 2.97 -11.63 6.60
CA PRO A 255 3.51 -11.79 5.24
C PRO A 255 2.46 -12.04 4.16
N GLY A 256 2.84 -11.79 2.90
CA GLY A 256 2.15 -12.31 1.73
C GLY A 256 1.13 -11.40 1.06
N ARG A 257 0.89 -10.17 1.56
CA ARG A 257 -0.12 -9.22 1.05
C ARG A 257 -1.51 -9.85 0.94
N CYS A 258 -1.85 -10.68 1.93
CA CYS A 258 -3.10 -11.45 1.97
C CYS A 258 -4.11 -10.91 2.98
N GLU A 259 -5.03 -11.75 3.45
CA GLU A 259 -6.07 -11.42 4.41
C GLU A 259 -5.53 -10.81 5.71
N LEU A 260 -6.38 -10.02 6.39
CA LEU A 260 -6.09 -9.42 7.70
C LEU A 260 -6.48 -10.37 8.85
N ASP A 261 -6.16 -11.65 8.70
CA ASP A 261 -6.53 -12.70 9.64
C ASP A 261 -5.44 -12.96 10.71
N GLN A 262 -5.58 -14.04 11.47
CA GLN A 262 -4.64 -14.41 12.52
C GLN A 262 -3.28 -14.97 12.01
N HIS A 263 -3.13 -15.17 10.71
CA HIS A 263 -1.88 -15.69 10.12
C HIS A 263 -0.92 -14.58 9.69
N GLN A 264 -1.31 -13.32 9.86
CA GLN A 264 -0.50 -12.15 9.60
C GLN A 264 -0.07 -11.45 10.90
N GLU A 265 1.00 -10.66 10.87
CA GLU A 265 1.68 -10.14 12.07
C GLU A 265 1.21 -8.74 12.52
N ILE A 266 0.35 -8.04 11.74
CA ILE A 266 -0.05 -6.66 12.01
C ILE A 266 -1.30 -6.64 12.90
N ASN A 267 -1.23 -5.98 14.05
CA ASN A 267 -2.41 -5.79 14.91
C ASN A 267 -3.31 -4.67 14.37
N TYR A 268 -4.11 -4.97 13.35
CA TYR A 268 -4.98 -3.99 12.68
C TYR A 268 -5.94 -3.24 13.60
N PRO A 269 -6.62 -3.87 14.59
CA PRO A 269 -7.47 -3.11 15.52
C PRO A 269 -6.70 -2.02 16.29
N ALA A 270 -5.45 -2.28 16.69
CA ALA A 270 -4.62 -1.27 17.37
C ALA A 270 -4.15 -0.18 16.39
N VAL A 271 -3.81 -0.55 15.17
CA VAL A 271 -3.42 0.40 14.11
C VAL A 271 -4.57 1.32 13.76
N MET A 272 -5.79 0.80 13.56
CA MET A 272 -6.98 1.59 13.25
C MET A 272 -7.33 2.56 14.39
N ARG A 273 -7.31 2.11 15.64
CA ARG A 273 -7.49 3.03 16.79
C ARG A 273 -6.45 4.15 16.79
N SER A 274 -5.19 3.86 16.46
CA SER A 274 -4.16 4.90 16.40
C SER A 274 -4.40 5.92 15.29
N LEU A 275 -5.02 5.54 14.17
CA LEU A 275 -5.46 6.48 13.13
C LEU A 275 -6.55 7.44 13.66
N LEU A 276 -7.52 6.91 14.40
CA LEU A 276 -8.55 7.75 15.02
C LEU A 276 -7.95 8.69 16.08
N GLU A 277 -7.03 8.22 16.91
CA GLU A 277 -6.32 9.03 17.92
C GLU A 277 -5.56 10.22 17.32
N VAL A 278 -4.97 10.05 16.12
CA VAL A 278 -4.27 11.16 15.44
C VAL A 278 -5.19 12.05 14.61
N GLY A 279 -6.49 11.79 14.64
CA GLY A 279 -7.51 12.58 13.93
C GLY A 279 -7.63 12.27 12.44
N TYR A 280 -7.13 11.11 11.99
CA TYR A 280 -7.32 10.68 10.61
C TYR A 280 -8.80 10.30 10.39
N ASN A 281 -9.47 10.97 9.47
CA ASN A 281 -10.92 10.82 9.22
C ASN A 281 -11.24 10.58 7.73
N ASP A 282 -10.28 10.08 6.99
CA ASP A 282 -10.37 9.86 5.55
C ASP A 282 -10.36 8.36 5.20
N PHE A 283 -10.20 8.01 3.93
CA PHE A 283 -10.33 6.64 3.44
C PHE A 283 -9.20 5.72 3.89
N VAL A 284 -9.56 4.49 4.22
CA VAL A 284 -8.68 3.34 4.43
C VAL A 284 -9.08 2.27 3.43
N ALA A 285 -8.23 1.98 2.46
CA ALA A 285 -8.52 1.02 1.40
C ALA A 285 -7.90 -0.35 1.70
N HIS A 286 -8.72 -1.39 1.58
CA HIS A 286 -8.26 -2.77 1.66
C HIS A 286 -7.60 -3.16 0.33
N GLU A 287 -6.27 -3.26 0.34
CA GLU A 287 -5.45 -3.57 -0.84
C GLU A 287 -4.66 -4.88 -0.63
N PHE A 288 -5.35 -5.96 -0.43
CA PHE A 288 -4.76 -7.27 -0.27
C PHE A 288 -5.17 -8.26 -1.38
N LEU A 289 -4.40 -9.33 -1.54
CA LEU A 289 -4.64 -10.38 -2.53
C LEU A 289 -5.38 -11.52 -1.85
N PRO A 290 -6.69 -11.67 -2.06
CA PRO A 290 -7.46 -12.72 -1.39
C PRO A 290 -6.95 -14.12 -1.75
N THR A 291 -6.72 -14.94 -0.74
CA THR A 291 -6.35 -16.35 -0.87
C THR A 291 -7.48 -17.30 -0.47
N TRP A 292 -8.48 -16.80 0.24
CA TRP A 292 -9.65 -17.60 0.60
C TRP A 292 -10.49 -17.97 -0.62
N SER A 293 -11.13 -19.13 -0.57
CA SER A 293 -12.03 -19.59 -1.65
C SER A 293 -13.23 -18.65 -1.88
N ASP A 294 -13.60 -17.86 -0.86
CA ASP A 294 -14.59 -16.79 -0.93
C ASP A 294 -13.89 -15.45 -0.69
N PRO A 295 -13.54 -14.71 -1.76
CA PRO A 295 -12.84 -13.43 -1.63
C PRO A 295 -13.72 -12.33 -1.02
N ILE A 296 -15.06 -12.45 -1.12
CA ILE A 296 -15.97 -11.47 -0.49
C ILE A 296 -16.05 -11.69 1.01
N LEU A 297 -15.99 -12.93 1.47
CA LEU A 297 -15.85 -13.22 2.90
C LEU A 297 -14.53 -12.68 3.45
N ALA A 298 -13.43 -12.77 2.67
CA ALA A 298 -12.15 -12.17 3.04
C ALA A 298 -12.25 -10.63 3.18
N LEU A 299 -12.91 -9.95 2.23
CA LEU A 299 -13.15 -8.50 2.32
C LEU A 299 -14.01 -8.14 3.55
N ARG A 300 -15.06 -8.89 3.80
CA ARG A 300 -15.95 -8.72 4.94
C ARG A 300 -15.22 -8.89 6.27
N HIS A 301 -14.33 -9.88 6.35
CA HIS A 301 -13.46 -10.09 7.50
C HIS A 301 -12.48 -8.94 7.70
N ALA A 302 -11.84 -8.45 6.64
CA ALA A 302 -10.94 -7.28 6.73
C ALA A 302 -11.67 -6.04 7.23
N ALA A 303 -12.89 -5.78 6.72
CA ALA A 303 -13.74 -4.71 7.21
C ALA A 303 -14.06 -4.89 8.71
N MET A 304 -14.41 -6.10 9.14
CA MET A 304 -14.72 -6.42 10.55
C MET A 304 -13.51 -6.16 11.47
N VAL A 305 -12.31 -6.60 11.07
CA VAL A 305 -11.08 -6.42 11.85
C VAL A 305 -10.69 -4.95 12.01
N CYS A 306 -10.99 -4.14 11.00
CA CYS A 306 -10.67 -2.72 10.98
C CYS A 306 -11.80 -1.80 11.48
N ASP A 307 -12.97 -2.31 11.80
CA ASP A 307 -14.14 -1.54 12.26
C ASP A 307 -14.07 -1.31 13.78
N VAL A 308 -13.36 -0.28 14.23
CA VAL A 308 -13.06 0.06 15.63
C VAL A 308 -13.82 1.29 16.11
#